data_92842933af1bf9d2ab55fea6481b834a
#
_entry.id   92842933af1bf9d2ab55fea6481b834a
#
_cell.length_a   1.000
_cell.length_b   1.000
_cell.length_c   1.000
_cell.angle_alpha   90.00
_cell.angle_beta   90.00
_cell.angle_gamma   90.00
#
_symmetry.space_group_name_H-M   'P 1'
#
loop_
_entity.id
_entity.type
_entity.pdbx_description
1 polymer ?
#
loop_
_entity_poly.entity_id
_entity_poly.type
_entity_poly.pdbx_seq_one_letter_code
_entity_poly.pdbx_strand_id
1 'polypeptide(L)'
;MIDVICNQKGKGIPCVYVGIGIQAAKAKGILNTLTERGALDYTTMVISTSNEPPSLQYIAPYAGAAIAEEFMYQGKHVLIVYDDLSKQAKAYRQVSLLLKRSPGRDAYPGDIFFLHSRLLERAAKLSQKLGGGSITALPVAETQAGDVSDYIITNLMSITDGHIYLDANMMNEGILPAVNSGTSVSRIGSKVQTSLLKKMGELAGRVMARYEEVKSFETINTEVAEDTLRDIRCGKRVHEIFAQDSDVAYSYDEQIVLIQLVVSGILDELELFEFADFKKNFLEYYRKHRTDAFVQLCDSAKKMDDVSDTIEKFYQDYTKSSKSSQGSY
;
A
#
# COMPACT_ATOMS: atom_id res chain seq x y z
N MET A 1 -4.70 -1.93 -4.74
CA MET A 1 -4.39 -3.32 -5.13
C MET A 1 -4.01 -3.45 -6.60
N ILE A 2 -4.76 -2.86 -7.53
CA ILE A 2 -4.42 -2.88 -8.95
C ILE A 2 -3.05 -2.26 -9.20
N ASP A 3 -2.73 -1.13 -8.58
CA ASP A 3 -1.42 -0.48 -8.72
C ASP A 3 -0.26 -1.39 -8.26
N VAL A 4 -0.48 -2.17 -7.17
CA VAL A 4 0.53 -3.14 -6.71
C VAL A 4 0.79 -4.21 -7.78
N ILE A 5 -0.25 -4.68 -8.47
CA ILE A 5 -0.11 -5.62 -9.61
C ILE A 5 0.66 -4.93 -10.75
N CYS A 6 0.24 -3.72 -11.15
CA CYS A 6 0.89 -2.98 -12.23
C CYS A 6 2.38 -2.69 -11.95
N ASN A 7 2.75 -2.47 -10.69
CA ASN A 7 4.12 -2.25 -10.24
C ASN A 7 5.01 -3.51 -10.29
N GLN A 8 4.47 -4.69 -10.62
CA GLN A 8 5.27 -5.90 -10.85
C GLN A 8 5.76 -6.03 -12.31
N LYS A 9 5.39 -5.09 -13.18
CA LYS A 9 5.82 -5.08 -14.58
C LYS A 9 7.36 -5.15 -14.69
N GLY A 10 7.85 -6.09 -15.47
CA GLY A 10 9.29 -6.28 -15.70
C GLY A 10 10.05 -7.01 -14.58
N LYS A 11 9.41 -7.35 -13.46
CA LYS A 11 10.06 -8.04 -12.33
C LYS A 11 9.98 -9.58 -12.42
N GLY A 12 9.31 -10.12 -13.43
CA GLY A 12 9.14 -11.58 -13.60
C GLY A 12 8.25 -12.22 -12.52
N ILE A 13 7.40 -11.44 -11.86
CA ILE A 13 6.50 -11.90 -10.79
C ILE A 13 5.11 -12.11 -11.39
N PRO A 14 4.64 -13.38 -11.53
CA PRO A 14 3.27 -13.65 -11.89
C PRO A 14 2.32 -13.17 -10.80
N CYS A 15 1.19 -12.59 -11.24
CA CYS A 15 0.16 -12.08 -10.35
C CYS A 15 -1.13 -12.88 -10.52
N VAL A 16 -1.88 -13.06 -9.44
CA VAL A 16 -3.21 -13.66 -9.46
C VAL A 16 -4.18 -12.68 -8.79
N TYR A 17 -5.19 -12.26 -9.53
CA TYR A 17 -6.27 -11.43 -8.99
C TYR A 17 -7.52 -12.28 -8.83
N VAL A 18 -8.03 -12.37 -7.61
CA VAL A 18 -9.22 -13.14 -7.29
C VAL A 18 -10.35 -12.20 -6.88
N GLY A 19 -11.32 -12.02 -7.78
CA GLY A 19 -12.52 -11.21 -7.51
C GLY A 19 -13.64 -12.09 -6.96
N ILE A 20 -14.13 -11.79 -5.76
CA ILE A 20 -15.11 -12.59 -5.03
C ILE A 20 -16.38 -11.76 -4.84
N GLY A 21 -17.49 -12.18 -5.45
CA GLY A 21 -18.76 -11.48 -5.34
C GLY A 21 -18.71 -10.04 -5.84
N ILE A 22 -17.86 -9.74 -6.80
CA ILE A 22 -17.75 -8.42 -7.42
C ILE A 22 -18.80 -8.22 -8.51
N GLN A 23 -19.20 -6.98 -8.74
CA GLN A 23 -20.10 -6.66 -9.85
C GLN A 23 -19.38 -6.89 -11.19
N ALA A 24 -20.09 -7.40 -12.20
CA ALA A 24 -19.53 -7.65 -13.53
C ALA A 24 -18.94 -6.38 -14.17
N ALA A 25 -19.55 -5.20 -13.95
CA ALA A 25 -19.03 -3.92 -14.42
C ALA A 25 -17.68 -3.57 -13.76
N LYS A 26 -17.52 -3.80 -12.44
CA LYS A 26 -16.25 -3.61 -11.73
C LYS A 26 -15.18 -4.57 -12.26
N ALA A 27 -15.54 -5.85 -12.49
CA ALA A 27 -14.62 -6.83 -13.06
C ALA A 27 -14.10 -6.40 -14.44
N LYS A 28 -15.00 -5.90 -15.29
CA LYS A 28 -14.65 -5.38 -16.63
C LYS A 28 -13.76 -4.13 -16.53
N GLY A 29 -14.04 -3.22 -15.59
CA GLY A 29 -13.19 -2.05 -15.34
C GLY A 29 -11.76 -2.44 -14.95
N ILE A 30 -11.62 -3.41 -14.04
CA ILE A 30 -10.31 -3.92 -13.62
C ILE A 30 -9.57 -4.57 -14.80
N LEU A 31 -10.27 -5.39 -15.59
CA LEU A 31 -9.69 -6.01 -16.79
C LEU A 31 -9.17 -4.95 -17.77
N ASN A 32 -9.95 -3.90 -18.04
CA ASN A 32 -9.54 -2.80 -18.92
C ASN A 32 -8.29 -2.10 -18.37
N THR A 33 -8.27 -1.73 -17.09
CA THR A 33 -7.12 -1.08 -16.46
C THR A 33 -5.86 -1.94 -16.54
N LEU A 34 -5.95 -3.23 -16.27
CA LEU A 34 -4.82 -4.15 -16.38
C LEU A 34 -4.33 -4.29 -17.83
N THR A 35 -5.25 -4.27 -18.80
CA THR A 35 -4.93 -4.34 -20.22
C THR A 35 -4.22 -3.06 -20.68
N GLU A 36 -4.77 -1.90 -20.38
CA GLU A 36 -4.21 -0.59 -20.74
C GLU A 36 -2.80 -0.36 -20.18
N ARG A 37 -2.55 -0.85 -18.95
CA ARG A 37 -1.23 -0.76 -18.32
C ARG A 37 -0.27 -1.89 -18.73
N GLY A 38 -0.71 -2.85 -19.56
CA GLY A 38 0.07 -4.01 -19.97
C GLY A 38 0.40 -4.95 -18.82
N ALA A 39 -0.46 -5.01 -17.81
CA ALA A 39 -0.30 -5.89 -16.65
C ALA A 39 -1.00 -7.24 -16.84
N LEU A 40 -1.84 -7.37 -17.84
CA LEU A 40 -2.58 -8.61 -18.12
C LEU A 40 -1.65 -9.75 -18.59
N ASP A 41 -0.51 -9.43 -19.21
CA ASP A 41 0.44 -10.41 -19.73
C ASP A 41 1.03 -11.33 -18.63
N TYR A 42 1.08 -10.84 -17.38
CA TYR A 42 1.60 -11.57 -16.23
C TYR A 42 0.56 -11.74 -15.11
N THR A 43 -0.71 -11.43 -15.38
CA THR A 43 -1.80 -11.49 -14.38
C THR A 43 -2.86 -12.50 -14.80
N THR A 44 -3.15 -13.46 -13.92
CA THR A 44 -4.28 -14.38 -14.06
C THR A 44 -5.45 -13.85 -13.24
N MET A 45 -6.63 -13.75 -13.86
CA MET A 45 -7.85 -13.32 -13.19
C MET A 45 -8.77 -14.50 -12.90
N VAL A 46 -9.18 -14.67 -11.64
CA VAL A 46 -10.19 -15.64 -11.20
C VAL A 46 -11.36 -14.85 -10.65
N ILE A 47 -12.47 -14.84 -11.37
CA ILE A 47 -13.62 -13.98 -11.03
C ILE A 47 -14.85 -14.84 -10.71
N SER A 48 -15.44 -14.56 -9.57
CA SER A 48 -16.80 -14.99 -9.24
C SER A 48 -17.65 -13.75 -8.98
N THR A 49 -18.63 -13.52 -9.83
CA THR A 49 -19.48 -12.31 -9.76
C THR A 49 -20.53 -12.42 -8.66
N SER A 50 -21.10 -11.27 -8.26
CA SER A 50 -22.17 -11.21 -7.26
C SER A 50 -23.46 -11.95 -7.66
N ASN A 51 -23.65 -12.21 -8.96
CA ASN A 51 -24.81 -12.90 -9.50
C ASN A 51 -24.64 -14.44 -9.52
N GLU A 52 -23.43 -14.92 -9.27
CA GLU A 52 -23.13 -16.35 -9.24
C GLU A 52 -23.52 -16.99 -7.90
N PRO A 53 -23.76 -18.31 -7.89
CA PRO A 53 -24.08 -19.03 -6.67
C PRO A 53 -23.04 -18.84 -5.56
N PRO A 54 -23.44 -18.77 -4.28
CA PRO A 54 -22.52 -18.64 -3.15
C PRO A 54 -21.40 -19.70 -3.10
N SER A 55 -21.68 -20.90 -3.62
CA SER A 55 -20.71 -21.98 -3.73
C SER A 55 -19.52 -21.62 -4.62
N LEU A 56 -19.74 -20.87 -5.72
CA LEU A 56 -18.67 -20.39 -6.58
C LEU A 56 -17.86 -19.27 -5.91
N GLN A 57 -18.54 -18.34 -5.23
CA GLN A 57 -17.87 -17.30 -4.44
C GLN A 57 -17.02 -17.89 -3.31
N TYR A 58 -17.49 -18.98 -2.71
CA TYR A 58 -16.76 -19.72 -1.69
C TYR A 58 -15.48 -20.37 -2.22
N ILE A 59 -15.54 -21.01 -3.42
CA ILE A 59 -14.42 -21.79 -3.95
C ILE A 59 -13.38 -20.94 -4.72
N ALA A 60 -13.78 -19.79 -5.26
CA ALA A 60 -12.93 -18.94 -6.11
C ALA A 60 -11.56 -18.61 -5.49
N PRO A 61 -11.44 -18.19 -4.21
CA PRO A 61 -10.13 -17.91 -3.63
C PRO A 61 -9.24 -19.15 -3.50
N TYR A 62 -9.81 -20.33 -3.28
CA TYR A 62 -9.04 -21.58 -3.27
C TYR A 62 -8.51 -21.95 -4.66
N ALA A 63 -9.32 -21.71 -5.70
CA ALA A 63 -8.88 -21.90 -7.07
C ALA A 63 -7.71 -20.93 -7.42
N GLY A 64 -7.85 -19.64 -7.03
CA GLY A 64 -6.76 -18.68 -7.19
C GLY A 64 -5.49 -19.06 -6.44
N ALA A 65 -5.64 -19.54 -5.20
CA ALA A 65 -4.51 -20.02 -4.41
C ALA A 65 -3.82 -21.22 -5.07
N ALA A 66 -4.57 -22.17 -5.64
CA ALA A 66 -3.99 -23.33 -6.35
C ALA A 66 -3.19 -22.90 -7.59
N ILE A 67 -3.65 -21.89 -8.34
CA ILE A 67 -2.90 -21.32 -9.46
C ILE A 67 -1.59 -20.65 -8.95
N ALA A 68 -1.68 -19.90 -7.86
CA ALA A 68 -0.49 -19.27 -7.27
C ALA A 68 0.52 -20.30 -6.76
N GLU A 69 0.06 -21.40 -6.16
CA GLU A 69 0.92 -22.51 -5.70
C GLU A 69 1.65 -23.19 -6.85
N GLU A 70 1.01 -23.37 -8.00
CA GLU A 70 1.67 -23.94 -9.18
C GLU A 70 2.89 -23.10 -9.57
N PHE A 71 2.76 -21.78 -9.64
CA PHE A 71 3.90 -20.90 -9.90
C PHE A 71 4.95 -20.94 -8.77
N MET A 72 4.53 -21.03 -7.52
CA MET A 72 5.43 -21.11 -6.37
C MET A 72 6.26 -22.40 -6.42
N TYR A 73 5.66 -23.54 -6.77
CA TYR A 73 6.36 -24.81 -6.91
C TYR A 73 7.32 -24.84 -8.11
N GLN A 74 7.10 -23.98 -9.11
CA GLN A 74 8.07 -23.73 -10.18
C GLN A 74 9.24 -22.83 -9.74
N GLY A 75 9.33 -22.48 -8.46
CA GLY A 75 10.39 -21.63 -7.92
C GLY A 75 10.17 -20.12 -8.11
N LYS A 76 9.00 -19.70 -8.59
CA LYS A 76 8.68 -18.27 -8.83
C LYS A 76 8.17 -17.59 -7.55
N HIS A 77 8.34 -16.28 -7.51
CA HIS A 77 7.67 -15.42 -6.53
C HIS A 77 6.35 -14.95 -7.10
N VAL A 78 5.27 -15.09 -6.34
CA VAL A 78 3.90 -14.82 -6.82
C VAL A 78 3.23 -13.79 -5.93
N LEU A 79 2.48 -12.89 -6.54
CA LEU A 79 1.57 -11.98 -5.85
C LEU A 79 0.14 -12.46 -6.06
N ILE A 80 -0.61 -12.67 -4.96
CA ILE A 80 -2.05 -12.96 -5.04
C ILE A 80 -2.87 -11.91 -4.29
N VAL A 81 -3.93 -11.44 -4.92
CA VAL A 81 -4.89 -10.47 -4.34
C VAL A 81 -6.25 -11.14 -4.22
N TYR A 82 -6.88 -11.06 -3.04
CA TYR A 82 -8.23 -11.54 -2.80
C TYR A 82 -9.18 -10.34 -2.57
N ASP A 83 -10.03 -10.02 -3.52
CA ASP A 83 -11.00 -8.90 -3.48
C ASP A 83 -12.44 -9.42 -3.53
N ASP A 84 -13.16 -9.63 -2.39
CA ASP A 84 -12.71 -9.53 -1.00
C ASP A 84 -13.14 -10.76 -0.17
N LEU A 85 -12.42 -11.01 0.91
CA LEU A 85 -12.68 -12.15 1.79
C LEU A 85 -13.90 -11.97 2.69
N SER A 86 -14.39 -10.74 2.91
CA SER A 86 -15.64 -10.50 3.62
C SER A 86 -16.83 -11.07 2.86
N LYS A 87 -16.81 -11.00 1.52
CA LYS A 87 -17.83 -11.62 0.66
C LYS A 87 -17.73 -13.13 0.65
N GLN A 88 -16.51 -13.68 0.65
CA GLN A 88 -16.33 -15.13 0.83
C GLN A 88 -16.96 -15.61 2.15
N ALA A 89 -16.73 -14.89 3.26
CA ALA A 89 -17.30 -15.22 4.56
C ALA A 89 -18.84 -15.21 4.51
N LYS A 90 -19.42 -14.17 3.89
CA LYS A 90 -20.88 -14.06 3.71
C LYS A 90 -21.45 -15.22 2.87
N ALA A 91 -20.76 -15.59 1.78
CA ALA A 91 -21.13 -16.72 0.94
C ALA A 91 -21.06 -18.05 1.72
N TYR A 92 -20.00 -18.25 2.51
CA TYR A 92 -19.88 -19.45 3.36
C TYR A 92 -20.95 -19.53 4.44
N ARG A 93 -21.30 -18.40 5.07
CA ARG A 93 -22.43 -18.31 6.01
C ARG A 93 -23.73 -18.74 5.33
N GLN A 94 -24.01 -18.22 4.14
CA GLN A 94 -25.21 -18.56 3.39
C GLN A 94 -25.28 -20.07 3.06
N VAL A 95 -24.19 -20.65 2.55
CA VAL A 95 -24.11 -22.10 2.27
C VAL A 95 -24.33 -22.92 3.55
N SER A 96 -23.69 -22.52 4.66
CA SER A 96 -23.81 -23.23 5.94
C SER A 96 -25.22 -23.19 6.51
N LEU A 97 -25.92 -22.07 6.40
CA LEU A 97 -27.33 -21.94 6.82
C LEU A 97 -28.25 -22.77 5.94
N LEU A 98 -28.04 -22.82 4.63
CA LEU A 98 -28.80 -23.69 3.72
C LEU A 98 -28.61 -25.19 4.06
N LEU A 99 -27.42 -25.57 4.50
CA LEU A 99 -27.09 -26.90 4.98
C LEU A 99 -27.58 -27.16 6.41
N LYS A 100 -28.31 -26.21 7.03
CA LYS A 100 -28.84 -26.29 8.40
C LYS A 100 -27.78 -26.55 9.47
N ARG A 101 -26.55 -26.08 9.25
CA ARG A 101 -25.49 -26.11 10.26
C ARG A 101 -25.80 -25.09 11.36
N SER A 102 -25.50 -25.46 12.61
CA SER A 102 -25.73 -24.56 13.75
C SER A 102 -24.97 -23.28 13.62
N PRO A 103 -25.61 -22.10 13.67
CA PRO A 103 -24.93 -20.82 13.61
C PRO A 103 -24.20 -20.49 14.92
N GLY A 104 -23.05 -19.87 14.81
CA GLY A 104 -22.30 -19.27 15.92
C GLY A 104 -22.49 -17.75 15.96
N ARG A 105 -21.42 -17.03 16.34
CA ARG A 105 -21.40 -15.56 16.40
C ARG A 105 -21.73 -14.94 15.03
N ASP A 106 -22.59 -13.93 15.02
CA ASP A 106 -23.05 -13.22 13.82
C ASP A 106 -23.62 -14.15 12.73
N ALA A 107 -24.21 -15.28 13.18
CA ALA A 107 -24.74 -16.35 12.34
C ALA A 107 -23.68 -17.04 11.44
N TYR A 108 -22.40 -16.80 11.65
CA TYR A 108 -21.35 -17.57 11.00
C TYR A 108 -21.23 -18.98 11.59
N PRO A 109 -20.83 -19.98 10.80
CA PRO A 109 -20.54 -21.31 11.35
C PRO A 109 -19.30 -21.27 12.25
N GLY A 110 -19.20 -22.19 13.22
CA GLY A 110 -18.13 -22.19 14.22
C GLY A 110 -16.71 -22.36 13.63
N ASP A 111 -16.59 -22.83 12.40
CA ASP A 111 -15.33 -23.02 11.68
C ASP A 111 -14.95 -21.84 10.74
N ILE A 112 -15.60 -20.68 10.88
CA ILE A 112 -15.33 -19.52 10.01
C ILE A 112 -13.88 -19.04 10.08
N PHE A 113 -13.24 -19.11 11.25
CA PHE A 113 -11.82 -18.78 11.37
C PHE A 113 -10.96 -19.70 10.49
N PHE A 114 -11.26 -20.99 10.47
CA PHE A 114 -10.55 -21.97 9.67
C PHE A 114 -10.75 -21.78 8.17
N LEU A 115 -11.88 -21.20 7.74
CA LEU A 115 -12.11 -20.82 6.34
C LEU A 115 -10.95 -19.96 5.80
N HIS A 116 -10.59 -18.90 6.53
CA HIS A 116 -9.58 -17.95 6.09
C HIS A 116 -8.16 -18.40 6.46
N SER A 117 -7.95 -19.02 7.63
CA SER A 117 -6.60 -19.46 8.02
C SER A 117 -6.06 -20.51 7.06
N ARG A 118 -6.85 -21.55 6.71
CA ARG A 118 -6.40 -22.55 5.74
C ARG A 118 -6.15 -22.03 4.32
N LEU A 119 -6.75 -20.88 3.96
CA LEU A 119 -6.51 -20.19 2.70
C LEU A 119 -5.21 -19.37 2.76
N LEU A 120 -5.07 -18.54 3.79
CA LEU A 120 -3.99 -17.56 3.89
C LEU A 120 -2.66 -18.19 4.29
N GLU A 121 -2.66 -19.25 5.09
CA GLU A 121 -1.45 -20.01 5.46
C GLU A 121 -0.80 -20.75 4.26
N ARG A 122 -1.49 -20.84 3.12
CA ARG A 122 -0.90 -21.31 1.86
C ARG A 122 0.07 -20.29 1.26
N ALA A 123 -0.03 -19.02 1.64
CA ALA A 123 0.93 -17.99 1.26
C ALA A 123 2.20 -18.15 2.09
N ALA A 124 3.23 -18.75 1.50
CA ALA A 124 4.46 -19.12 2.18
C ALA A 124 5.70 -18.88 1.33
N LYS A 125 6.86 -18.90 1.96
CA LYS A 125 8.17 -18.96 1.31
C LYS A 125 8.72 -20.39 1.44
N LEU A 126 8.91 -21.05 0.30
CA LEU A 126 9.49 -22.40 0.27
C LEU A 126 11.00 -22.36 0.55
N SER A 127 11.50 -23.45 1.14
CA SER A 127 12.93 -23.66 1.30
C SER A 127 13.60 -23.86 -0.07
N GLN A 128 14.91 -23.64 -0.13
CA GLN A 128 15.70 -23.86 -1.36
C GLN A 128 15.57 -25.32 -1.87
N LYS A 129 15.40 -26.29 -0.97
CA LYS A 129 15.18 -27.69 -1.32
C LYS A 129 13.89 -27.93 -2.11
N LEU A 130 12.90 -27.07 -1.94
CA LEU A 130 11.59 -27.09 -2.63
C LEU A 130 11.48 -26.04 -3.74
N GLY A 131 12.60 -25.52 -4.23
CA GLY A 131 12.64 -24.56 -5.33
C GLY A 131 12.69 -23.11 -4.92
N GLY A 132 12.53 -22.75 -3.63
CA GLY A 132 12.68 -21.39 -3.13
C GLY A 132 11.62 -20.39 -3.57
N GLY A 133 10.54 -20.83 -4.19
CA GLY A 133 9.40 -19.96 -4.57
C GLY A 133 8.67 -19.37 -3.38
N SER A 134 7.83 -18.37 -3.61
CA SER A 134 7.01 -17.75 -2.54
C SER A 134 5.71 -17.19 -3.05
N ILE A 135 4.71 -17.09 -2.17
CA ILE A 135 3.46 -16.38 -2.41
C ILE A 135 3.35 -15.23 -1.40
N THR A 136 3.10 -14.02 -1.89
CA THR A 136 2.67 -12.89 -1.09
C THR A 136 1.19 -12.68 -1.32
N ALA A 137 0.38 -12.81 -0.27
CA ALA A 137 -1.07 -12.64 -0.33
C ALA A 137 -1.48 -11.27 0.20
N LEU A 138 -2.33 -10.59 -0.55
CA LEU A 138 -2.96 -9.33 -0.18
C LEU A 138 -4.47 -9.52 -0.09
N PRO A 139 -5.00 -9.98 1.05
CA PRO A 139 -6.42 -10.07 1.27
C PRO A 139 -7.03 -8.69 1.49
N VAL A 140 -8.15 -8.44 0.82
CA VAL A 140 -8.99 -7.26 1.05
C VAL A 140 -10.17 -7.67 1.92
N ALA A 141 -10.54 -6.83 2.86
CA ALA A 141 -11.74 -6.99 3.67
C ALA A 141 -12.45 -5.65 3.82
N GLU A 142 -13.76 -5.67 3.77
CA GLU A 142 -14.63 -4.51 3.92
C GLU A 142 -15.08 -4.36 5.38
N THR A 143 -14.77 -3.22 6.01
CA THR A 143 -15.34 -2.85 7.31
C THR A 143 -16.74 -2.28 7.13
N GLN A 144 -17.61 -2.47 8.11
CA GLN A 144 -18.90 -1.78 8.17
C GLN A 144 -18.75 -0.51 8.99
N ALA A 145 -19.00 0.65 8.37
CA ALA A 145 -18.91 1.96 9.01
C ALA A 145 -17.56 2.23 9.74
N GLY A 146 -16.45 1.66 9.24
CA GLY A 146 -15.13 1.82 9.85
C GLY A 146 -14.88 0.94 11.08
N ASP A 147 -15.81 0.03 11.44
CA ASP A 147 -15.65 -0.84 12.60
C ASP A 147 -14.61 -1.95 12.31
N VAL A 148 -13.41 -1.76 12.88
CA VAL A 148 -12.32 -2.74 12.83
C VAL A 148 -12.48 -3.88 13.85
N SER A 149 -13.46 -3.78 14.77
CA SER A 149 -13.78 -4.81 15.77
C SER A 149 -14.72 -5.92 15.25
N ASP A 150 -15.18 -5.79 14.00
CA ASP A 150 -15.98 -6.82 13.33
C ASP A 150 -15.30 -8.18 13.40
N TYR A 151 -16.12 -9.23 13.57
CA TYR A 151 -15.65 -10.60 13.78
C TYR A 151 -14.76 -11.12 12.66
N ILE A 152 -15.12 -10.84 11.40
CA ILE A 152 -14.33 -11.29 10.24
C ILE A 152 -13.04 -10.50 10.14
N ILE A 153 -13.07 -9.18 10.36
CA ILE A 153 -11.91 -8.29 10.30
C ILE A 153 -10.88 -8.71 11.35
N THR A 154 -11.28 -8.88 12.61
CA THR A 154 -10.38 -9.30 13.69
C THR A 154 -9.75 -10.67 13.44
N ASN A 155 -10.51 -11.62 12.85
CA ASN A 155 -9.95 -12.90 12.44
C ASN A 155 -8.87 -12.74 11.36
N LEU A 156 -9.13 -11.96 10.32
CA LEU A 156 -8.15 -11.71 9.25
C LEU A 156 -6.90 -10.99 9.76
N MET A 157 -7.06 -10.00 10.64
CA MET A 157 -5.94 -9.30 11.27
C MET A 157 -5.08 -10.23 12.12
N SER A 158 -5.66 -11.25 12.75
CA SER A 158 -4.92 -12.22 13.56
C SER A 158 -4.15 -13.24 12.72
N ILE A 159 -4.66 -13.60 11.54
CA ILE A 159 -4.03 -14.57 10.62
C ILE A 159 -2.89 -13.91 9.84
N THR A 160 -3.06 -12.66 9.42
CA THR A 160 -2.10 -11.95 8.56
C THR A 160 -0.92 -11.37 9.33
N ASP A 161 0.20 -11.14 8.64
CA ASP A 161 1.42 -10.54 9.19
C ASP A 161 1.36 -9.00 9.32
N GLY A 162 0.22 -8.41 9.07
CA GLY A 162 -0.05 -7.00 9.19
C GLY A 162 -1.31 -6.60 8.43
N HIS A 163 -1.71 -5.35 8.59
CA HIS A 163 -2.87 -4.79 7.90
C HIS A 163 -2.63 -3.33 7.56
N ILE A 164 -3.19 -2.91 6.44
CA ILE A 164 -3.25 -1.51 6.00
C ILE A 164 -4.69 -1.06 6.17
N TYR A 165 -4.91 -0.10 7.06
CA TYR A 165 -6.23 0.46 7.31
C TYR A 165 -6.48 1.68 6.42
N LEU A 166 -7.57 1.63 5.64
CA LEU A 166 -8.03 2.76 4.83
C LEU A 166 -9.18 3.44 5.58
N ASP A 167 -8.98 4.72 5.90
CA ASP A 167 -9.92 5.51 6.72
C ASP A 167 -10.84 6.34 5.81
N ALA A 168 -12.15 6.14 5.97
CA ALA A 168 -13.15 6.89 5.20
C ALA A 168 -13.14 8.39 5.53
N ASN A 169 -12.77 8.79 6.75
CA ASN A 169 -12.69 10.21 7.13
C ASN A 169 -11.56 10.89 6.37
N MET A 170 -10.37 10.27 6.30
CA MET A 170 -9.26 10.79 5.51
C MET A 170 -9.62 10.91 4.02
N MET A 171 -10.37 9.94 3.48
CA MET A 171 -10.87 10.01 2.11
C MET A 171 -11.82 11.19 1.90
N ASN A 172 -12.72 11.44 2.85
CA ASN A 172 -13.66 12.57 2.80
C ASN A 172 -12.93 13.93 2.94
N GLU A 173 -11.81 13.98 3.63
CA GLU A 173 -10.91 15.13 3.74
C GLU A 173 -10.05 15.34 2.48
N GLY A 174 -10.15 14.45 1.49
CA GLY A 174 -9.38 14.50 0.24
C GLY A 174 -7.95 13.96 0.35
N ILE A 175 -7.60 13.32 1.46
CA ILE A 175 -6.28 12.70 1.67
C ILE A 175 -6.25 11.35 0.94
N LEU A 176 -5.47 11.27 -0.13
CA LEU A 176 -5.34 10.07 -0.96
C LEU A 176 -3.87 9.68 -1.17
N PRO A 177 -3.50 8.39 -0.98
CA PRO A 177 -4.34 7.29 -0.49
C PRO A 177 -4.72 7.48 1.00
N ALA A 178 -5.96 7.13 1.35
CA ALA A 178 -6.51 7.32 2.69
C ALA A 178 -5.96 6.27 3.68
N VAL A 179 -4.66 6.11 3.73
CA VAL A 179 -3.95 5.15 4.59
C VAL A 179 -3.70 5.76 5.95
N ASN A 180 -4.37 5.23 6.96
CA ASN A 180 -4.12 5.62 8.34
C ASN A 180 -2.89 4.87 8.88
N SER A 181 -1.76 5.57 8.94
CA SER A 181 -0.49 4.99 9.41
C SER A 181 -0.47 4.67 10.91
N GLY A 182 -1.29 5.35 11.72
CA GLY A 182 -1.37 5.14 13.16
C GLY A 182 -2.06 3.83 13.54
N THR A 183 -3.04 3.41 12.75
CA THR A 183 -3.80 2.16 12.97
C THR A 183 -3.31 0.99 12.11
N SER A 184 -2.55 1.26 11.06
CA SER A 184 -1.93 0.23 10.23
C SER A 184 -0.75 -0.43 10.94
N VAL A 185 -0.61 -1.74 10.79
CA VAL A 185 0.45 -2.53 11.46
C VAL A 185 1.15 -3.41 10.46
N SER A 186 2.49 -3.47 10.53
CA SER A 186 3.30 -4.46 9.83
C SER A 186 4.22 -5.18 10.82
N ARG A 187 4.09 -6.51 10.91
CA ARG A 187 4.92 -7.35 11.79
C ARG A 187 6.28 -7.71 11.19
N ILE A 188 6.37 -7.72 9.87
CA ILE A 188 7.55 -8.17 9.14
C ILE A 188 8.16 -7.12 8.20
N GLY A 189 7.44 -6.05 7.88
CA GLY A 189 7.85 -5.05 6.87
C GLY A 189 9.24 -4.48 7.12
N SER A 190 9.59 -4.19 8.36
CA SER A 190 10.92 -3.65 8.71
C SER A 190 12.08 -4.61 8.48
N LYS A 191 11.83 -5.92 8.30
CA LYS A 191 12.88 -6.93 8.05
C LYS A 191 13.33 -6.99 6.61
N VAL A 192 12.49 -6.52 5.68
CA VAL A 192 12.76 -6.55 4.23
C VAL A 192 13.17 -5.19 3.68
N GLN A 193 13.05 -4.13 4.48
CA GLN A 193 13.48 -2.79 4.12
C GLN A 193 15.01 -2.64 4.19
N THR A 194 15.57 -1.80 3.32
CA THR A 194 16.96 -1.35 3.48
C THR A 194 17.10 -0.56 4.79
N SER A 195 18.32 -0.53 5.35
CA SER A 195 18.57 0.17 6.62
C SER A 195 18.19 1.65 6.55
N LEU A 196 18.40 2.27 5.41
CA LEU A 196 18.06 3.67 5.18
C LEU A 196 16.55 3.87 5.11
N LEU A 197 15.84 3.11 4.28
CA LEU A 197 14.39 3.21 4.13
C LEU A 197 13.66 2.98 5.47
N LYS A 198 14.16 2.04 6.29
CA LYS A 198 13.63 1.81 7.63
C LYS A 198 13.75 3.05 8.50
N LYS A 199 14.94 3.69 8.54
CA LYS A 199 15.15 4.91 9.33
C LYS A 199 14.30 6.08 8.85
N MET A 200 14.15 6.22 7.52
CA MET A 200 13.30 7.25 6.93
C MET A 200 11.83 7.04 7.29
N GLY A 201 11.35 5.78 7.22
CA GLY A 201 9.99 5.44 7.64
C GLY A 201 9.73 5.70 9.13
N GLU A 202 10.68 5.36 10.01
CA GLU A 202 10.60 5.65 11.45
C GLU A 202 10.58 7.16 11.73
N LEU A 203 11.33 7.94 10.95
CA LEU A 203 11.38 9.38 11.09
C LEU A 203 10.07 10.04 10.62
N ALA A 204 9.60 9.68 9.44
CA ALA A 204 8.31 10.14 8.92
C ALA A 204 7.15 9.75 9.86
N GLY A 205 7.18 8.53 10.40
CA GLY A 205 6.18 8.06 11.37
C GLY A 205 6.16 8.89 12.66
N ARG A 206 7.34 9.30 13.17
CA ARG A 206 7.41 10.20 14.34
C ARG A 206 6.85 11.60 14.05
N VAL A 207 7.16 12.15 12.86
CA VAL A 207 6.61 13.44 12.43
C VAL A 207 5.09 13.37 12.34
N MET A 208 4.56 12.30 11.74
CA MET A 208 3.12 12.10 11.62
C MET A 208 2.42 11.92 12.97
N ALA A 209 3.00 11.11 13.87
CA ALA A 209 2.44 10.93 15.22
C ALA A 209 2.37 12.27 15.96
N ARG A 210 3.42 13.09 15.87
CA ARG A 210 3.47 14.39 16.50
C ARG A 210 2.46 15.38 15.88
N TYR A 211 2.31 15.34 14.58
CA TYR A 211 1.30 16.12 13.88
C TYR A 211 -0.13 15.77 14.34
N GLU A 212 -0.45 14.47 14.46
CA GLU A 212 -1.77 14.03 14.94
C GLU A 212 -2.08 14.50 16.37
N GLU A 213 -1.06 14.59 17.24
CA GLU A 213 -1.21 15.12 18.60
C GLU A 213 -1.53 16.63 18.62
N VAL A 214 -0.97 17.38 17.68
CA VAL A 214 -1.05 18.86 17.69
C VAL A 214 -2.01 19.45 16.68
N LYS A 215 -2.51 18.69 15.70
CA LYS A 215 -3.39 19.22 14.65
C LYS A 215 -4.67 19.86 15.17
N SER A 216 -5.19 19.42 16.32
CA SER A 216 -6.37 20.00 16.94
C SER A 216 -6.14 21.44 17.41
N PHE A 217 -4.91 21.84 17.72
CA PHE A 217 -4.60 23.22 18.11
C PHE A 217 -4.70 24.19 16.94
N GLU A 218 -4.67 23.73 15.70
CA GLU A 218 -4.86 24.58 14.51
C GLU A 218 -6.27 25.18 14.44
N THR A 219 -7.28 24.47 14.95
CA THR A 219 -8.68 24.94 14.98
C THR A 219 -8.98 25.82 16.18
N ILE A 220 -8.11 25.87 17.18
CA ILE A 220 -8.29 26.68 18.39
C ILE A 220 -7.44 27.95 18.20
N ASN A 221 -8.09 29.12 18.05
CA ASN A 221 -7.45 30.44 17.95
C ASN A 221 -6.74 30.88 19.25
N THR A 222 -5.74 30.09 19.68
CA THR A 222 -4.86 30.42 20.81
C THR A 222 -3.45 30.68 20.30
N GLU A 223 -2.67 31.48 21.03
CA GLU A 223 -1.23 31.63 20.73
C GLU A 223 -0.56 30.27 20.86
N VAL A 224 -0.25 29.69 19.73
CA VAL A 224 0.43 28.38 19.63
C VAL A 224 1.94 28.63 19.63
N ALA A 225 2.68 27.88 20.44
CA ALA A 225 4.14 27.98 20.48
C ALA A 225 4.77 27.68 19.09
N GLU A 226 5.86 28.36 18.77
CA GLU A 226 6.50 28.29 17.45
C GLU A 226 6.95 26.88 17.08
N ASP A 227 7.39 26.09 18.07
CA ASP A 227 7.70 24.67 17.88
C ASP A 227 6.50 23.84 17.44
N THR A 228 5.32 24.12 18.00
CA THR A 228 4.07 23.44 17.62
C THR A 228 3.64 23.82 16.19
N LEU A 229 3.80 25.08 15.82
CA LEU A 229 3.54 25.53 14.43
C LEU A 229 4.50 24.86 13.43
N ARG A 230 5.75 24.65 13.83
CA ARG A 230 6.71 23.89 13.03
C ARG A 230 6.30 22.45 12.86
N ASP A 231 5.87 21.77 13.94
CA ASP A 231 5.40 20.39 13.88
C ASP A 231 4.16 20.25 12.96
N ILE A 232 3.23 21.21 13.03
CA ILE A 232 2.05 21.26 12.14
C ILE A 232 2.48 21.43 10.67
N ARG A 233 3.37 22.38 10.38
CA ARG A 233 3.85 22.62 9.02
C ARG A 233 4.58 21.40 8.45
N CYS A 234 5.47 20.80 9.23
CA CYS A 234 6.21 19.61 8.83
C CYS A 234 5.27 18.41 8.58
N GLY A 235 4.30 18.20 9.46
CA GLY A 235 3.31 17.13 9.31
C GLY A 235 2.46 17.29 8.04
N LYS A 236 1.98 18.49 7.74
CA LYS A 236 1.25 18.79 6.49
C LYS A 236 2.09 18.47 5.26
N ARG A 237 3.38 18.83 5.26
CA ARG A 237 4.29 18.52 4.15
C ARG A 237 4.54 17.02 3.98
N VAL A 238 4.62 16.27 5.09
CA VAL A 238 4.71 14.80 5.03
C VAL A 238 3.42 14.21 4.45
N HIS A 239 2.25 14.76 4.79
CA HIS A 239 0.99 14.37 4.16
C HIS A 239 1.01 14.59 2.65
N GLU A 240 1.45 15.76 2.19
CA GLU A 240 1.56 16.08 0.76
C GLU A 240 2.55 15.17 0.02
N ILE A 241 3.64 14.77 0.68
CA ILE A 241 4.57 13.79 0.09
C ILE A 241 3.90 12.42 -0.06
N PHE A 242 3.14 11.99 0.92
CA PHE A 242 2.44 10.71 0.88
C PHE A 242 1.19 10.74 -0.01
N ALA A 243 0.67 11.93 -0.34
CA ALA A 243 -0.39 12.06 -1.33
C ALA A 243 0.08 11.49 -2.67
N GLN A 244 -0.68 10.58 -3.24
CA GLN A 244 -0.29 9.83 -4.43
C GLN A 244 -1.52 9.56 -5.29
N ASP A 245 -1.43 9.94 -6.55
CA ASP A 245 -2.45 9.59 -7.54
C ASP A 245 -2.44 8.08 -7.82
N SER A 246 -3.59 7.54 -8.20
CA SER A 246 -3.78 6.11 -8.43
C SER A 246 -2.86 5.52 -9.52
N ASP A 247 -2.31 6.38 -10.38
CA ASP A 247 -1.51 5.96 -11.54
C ASP A 247 0.00 6.12 -11.34
N VAL A 248 0.42 6.69 -10.21
CA VAL A 248 1.81 7.02 -9.94
C VAL A 248 2.41 6.04 -8.93
N ALA A 249 3.52 5.42 -9.31
CA ALA A 249 4.33 4.61 -8.42
C ALA A 249 5.68 5.30 -8.17
N TYR A 250 6.09 5.34 -6.91
CA TYR A 250 7.41 5.85 -6.53
C TYR A 250 8.33 4.68 -6.21
N SER A 251 9.53 4.71 -6.79
CA SER A 251 10.60 3.79 -6.40
C SER A 251 11.09 4.09 -4.97
N TYR A 252 11.77 3.15 -4.34
CA TYR A 252 12.23 3.35 -2.96
C TYR A 252 13.25 4.49 -2.82
N ASP A 253 14.09 4.71 -3.83
CA ASP A 253 15.03 5.84 -3.87
C ASP A 253 14.28 7.19 -3.98
N GLU A 254 13.21 7.28 -4.78
CA GLU A 254 12.34 8.45 -4.86
C GLU A 254 11.67 8.75 -3.51
N GLN A 255 11.20 7.71 -2.82
CA GLN A 255 10.62 7.86 -1.48
C GLN A 255 11.64 8.41 -0.48
N ILE A 256 12.86 7.87 -0.47
CA ILE A 256 13.94 8.33 0.39
C ILE A 256 14.24 9.82 0.13
N VAL A 257 14.38 10.20 -1.13
CA VAL A 257 14.68 11.58 -1.53
C VAL A 257 13.58 12.54 -1.07
N LEU A 258 12.32 12.21 -1.32
CA LEU A 258 11.19 13.06 -0.94
C LEU A 258 11.07 13.21 0.58
N ILE A 259 11.19 12.14 1.34
CA ILE A 259 11.11 12.18 2.81
C ILE A 259 12.27 13.01 3.36
N GLN A 260 13.50 12.82 2.83
CA GLN A 260 14.67 13.57 3.27
C GLN A 260 14.48 15.08 3.07
N LEU A 261 14.01 15.51 1.91
CA LEU A 261 13.81 16.93 1.60
C LEU A 261 12.84 17.62 2.58
N VAL A 262 11.77 16.91 3.00
CA VAL A 262 10.84 17.47 3.99
C VAL A 262 11.45 17.48 5.38
N VAL A 263 12.04 16.36 5.79
CA VAL A 263 12.52 16.22 7.17
C VAL A 263 13.76 17.08 7.45
N SER A 264 14.59 17.34 6.43
CA SER A 264 15.74 18.26 6.55
C SER A 264 15.35 19.73 6.66
N GLY A 265 14.08 20.08 6.42
CA GLY A 265 13.60 21.45 6.41
C GLY A 265 13.96 22.26 5.15
N ILE A 266 14.55 21.62 4.15
CA ILE A 266 14.90 22.28 2.87
C ILE A 266 13.66 22.87 2.18
N LEU A 267 12.50 22.24 2.38
CA LEU A 267 11.23 22.66 1.80
C LEU A 267 10.39 23.56 2.74
N ASP A 268 10.98 24.07 3.83
CA ASP A 268 10.24 24.89 4.80
C ASP A 268 9.76 26.24 4.26
N GLU A 269 10.43 26.77 3.23
CA GLU A 269 10.04 27.99 2.55
C GLU A 269 8.95 27.79 1.47
N LEU A 270 8.67 26.53 1.08
CA LEU A 270 7.69 26.24 0.04
C LEU A 270 6.28 26.25 0.61
N GLU A 271 5.37 26.98 -0.05
CA GLU A 271 3.95 27.01 0.32
C GLU A 271 3.26 25.70 -0.04
N LEU A 272 2.27 25.28 0.78
CA LEU A 272 1.62 23.97 0.61
C LEU A 272 0.92 23.81 -0.75
N PHE A 273 0.34 24.88 -1.30
CA PHE A 273 -0.33 24.80 -2.59
C PHE A 273 0.62 24.61 -3.78
N GLU A 274 1.91 24.93 -3.61
CA GLU A 274 2.94 24.72 -4.63
C GLU A 274 3.54 23.29 -4.55
N PHE A 275 3.23 22.56 -3.48
CA PHE A 275 3.90 21.32 -3.15
C PHE A 275 3.62 20.19 -4.15
N ALA A 276 2.40 20.10 -4.67
CA ALA A 276 2.01 19.09 -5.65
C ALA A 276 2.77 19.27 -6.98
N ASP A 277 2.86 20.54 -7.45
CA ASP A 277 3.59 20.87 -8.67
C ASP A 277 5.11 20.71 -8.47
N PHE A 278 5.62 21.12 -7.33
CA PHE A 278 7.02 20.88 -6.96
C PHE A 278 7.34 19.38 -6.99
N LYS A 279 6.56 18.56 -6.31
CA LYS A 279 6.78 17.10 -6.24
C LYS A 279 6.84 16.47 -7.63
N LYS A 280 5.88 16.83 -8.50
CA LYS A 280 5.83 16.32 -9.88
C LYS A 280 7.05 16.74 -10.68
N ASN A 281 7.35 18.04 -10.71
CA ASN A 281 8.45 18.60 -11.52
C ASN A 281 9.83 18.15 -11.00
N PHE A 282 9.97 18.09 -9.67
CA PHE A 282 11.21 17.62 -9.05
C PHE A 282 11.46 16.13 -9.34
N LEU A 283 10.45 15.28 -9.25
CA LEU A 283 10.59 13.87 -9.56
C LEU A 283 10.89 13.62 -11.04
N GLU A 284 10.31 14.42 -11.95
CA GLU A 284 10.67 14.35 -13.38
C GLU A 284 12.14 14.73 -13.60
N TYR A 285 12.61 15.79 -12.94
CA TYR A 285 14.02 16.19 -12.97
C TYR A 285 14.91 15.10 -12.37
N TYR A 286 14.56 14.58 -11.20
CA TYR A 286 15.32 13.54 -10.52
C TYR A 286 15.44 12.28 -11.38
N ARG A 287 14.36 11.79 -11.98
CA ARG A 287 14.35 10.62 -12.88
C ARG A 287 15.29 10.77 -14.07
N LYS A 288 15.46 11.98 -14.58
CA LYS A 288 16.36 12.28 -15.71
C LYS A 288 17.84 12.33 -15.30
N HIS A 289 18.13 12.73 -14.06
CA HIS A 289 19.49 13.02 -13.60
C HIS A 289 20.01 12.02 -12.56
N ARG A 290 19.14 11.12 -12.04
CA ARG A 290 19.57 10.09 -11.10
C ARG A 290 20.60 9.15 -11.75
N THR A 291 21.59 8.74 -10.97
CA THR A 291 22.61 7.78 -11.40
C THR A 291 22.40 6.42 -10.73
N ASP A 292 22.79 5.35 -11.43
CA ASP A 292 22.73 3.99 -10.86
C ASP A 292 23.58 3.88 -9.58
N ALA A 293 24.68 4.64 -9.51
CA ALA A 293 25.50 4.72 -8.32
C ALA A 293 24.75 5.28 -7.10
N PHE A 294 23.90 6.28 -7.30
CA PHE A 294 23.07 6.83 -6.22
C PHE A 294 21.98 5.84 -5.77
N VAL A 295 21.34 5.14 -6.71
CA VAL A 295 20.37 4.09 -6.39
C VAL A 295 21.02 2.98 -5.56
N GLN A 296 22.23 2.52 -5.95
CA GLN A 296 23.01 1.54 -5.18
C GLN A 296 23.44 2.08 -3.81
N LEU A 297 23.72 3.38 -3.72
CA LEU A 297 24.03 4.03 -2.45
C LEU A 297 22.81 3.99 -1.52
N CYS A 298 21.61 4.30 -2.01
CA CYS A 298 20.37 4.20 -1.24
C CYS A 298 20.11 2.78 -0.72
N ASP A 299 20.49 1.73 -1.47
CA ASP A 299 20.38 0.35 -1.04
C ASP A 299 21.38 -0.02 0.05
N SER A 300 22.60 0.48 -0.04
CA SER A 300 23.73 0.09 0.82
C SER A 300 23.93 1.00 2.02
N ALA A 301 23.45 2.25 1.97
CA ALA A 301 23.63 3.24 3.01
C ALA A 301 23.01 2.83 4.33
N LYS A 302 23.72 3.07 5.43
CA LYS A 302 23.27 2.78 6.79
C LYS A 302 22.87 4.02 7.57
N LYS A 303 23.31 5.20 7.13
CA LYS A 303 23.04 6.49 7.77
C LYS A 303 22.42 7.45 6.76
N MET A 304 21.65 8.40 7.25
CA MET A 304 21.07 9.47 6.44
C MET A 304 22.14 10.40 5.89
N ASP A 305 23.15 10.71 6.68
CA ASP A 305 24.27 11.58 6.30
C ASP A 305 24.97 11.09 5.03
N ASP A 306 24.98 9.77 4.79
CA ASP A 306 25.60 9.16 3.60
C ASP A 306 24.95 9.61 2.28
N VAL A 307 23.70 10.05 2.31
CA VAL A 307 22.91 10.44 1.13
C VAL A 307 22.46 11.90 1.14
N SER A 308 22.46 12.56 2.31
CA SER A 308 21.95 13.93 2.51
C SER A 308 22.59 14.93 1.56
N ASP A 309 23.90 14.98 1.50
CA ASP A 309 24.64 15.93 0.65
C ASP A 309 24.31 15.77 -0.85
N THR A 310 24.11 14.52 -1.27
CA THR A 310 23.76 14.24 -2.67
C THR A 310 22.33 14.66 -2.97
N ILE A 311 21.39 14.46 -2.03
CA ILE A 311 20.00 14.88 -2.16
C ILE A 311 19.88 16.39 -2.19
N GLU A 312 20.60 17.08 -1.29
CA GLU A 312 20.68 18.56 -1.29
C GLU A 312 21.21 19.11 -2.61
N LYS A 313 22.24 18.45 -3.16
CA LYS A 313 22.79 18.83 -4.47
C LYS A 313 21.75 18.66 -5.59
N PHE A 314 21.01 17.55 -5.62
CA PHE A 314 19.92 17.38 -6.59
C PHE A 314 18.88 18.50 -6.48
N TYR A 315 18.52 18.89 -5.26
CA TYR A 315 17.57 19.99 -5.04
C TYR A 315 18.13 21.34 -5.50
N GLN A 316 19.39 21.65 -5.17
CA GLN A 316 20.05 22.90 -5.61
C GLN A 316 20.16 22.98 -7.14
N ASP A 317 20.51 21.88 -7.80
CA ASP A 317 20.63 21.84 -9.25
C ASP A 317 19.25 21.96 -9.94
N TYR A 318 18.20 21.35 -9.35
CA TYR A 318 16.83 21.55 -9.80
C TYR A 318 16.40 23.02 -9.68
N THR A 319 16.63 23.67 -8.54
CA THR A 319 16.25 25.07 -8.35
C THR A 319 16.98 26.03 -9.29
N LYS A 320 18.23 25.76 -9.62
CA LYS A 320 18.97 26.51 -10.65
C LYS A 320 18.37 26.33 -12.04
N SER A 321 18.02 25.09 -12.40
CA SER A 321 17.45 24.78 -13.72
C SER A 321 16.06 25.37 -13.90
N SER A 322 15.22 25.36 -12.85
CA SER A 322 13.87 25.95 -12.89
C SER A 322 13.90 27.48 -13.03
N LYS A 323 14.83 28.17 -12.34
CA LYS A 323 15.02 29.62 -12.46
C LYS A 323 15.53 30.02 -13.85
N SER A 324 16.40 29.22 -14.47
CA SER A 324 16.87 29.48 -15.82
C SER A 324 15.79 29.32 -16.89
N SER A 325 14.81 28.47 -16.66
CA SER A 325 13.66 28.26 -17.57
C SER A 325 12.60 29.35 -17.47
N GLN A 326 12.48 30.05 -16.34
CA GLN A 326 11.54 31.16 -16.12
C GLN A 326 12.11 32.53 -16.54
N GLY A 327 13.43 32.65 -16.74
CA GLY A 327 14.07 33.89 -17.15
C GLY A 327 14.20 34.12 -18.66
N SER A 328 13.55 33.27 -19.49
CA SER A 328 13.64 33.32 -20.96
C SER A 328 12.34 33.77 -21.64
N TYR A 329 11.51 34.58 -20.96
CA TYR A 329 10.33 35.25 -21.54
C TYR A 329 10.46 36.75 -21.46
#